data_74cb5ab8f3cd9a064c493e70c10c46bf
#
_entry.id   74cb5ab8f3cd9a064c493e70c10c46bf
#
_cell.length_a   1.000
_cell.length_b   1.000
_cell.length_c   1.000
_cell.angle_alpha   90.00
_cell.angle_beta   90.00
_cell.angle_gamma   90.00
#
_symmetry.space_group_name_H-M   'P 1'
#
loop_
_entity.id
_entity.type
_entity.pdbx_description
1 polymer ?
#
loop_
_entity_poly.entity_id
_entity_poly.type
_entity_poly.pdbx_seq_one_letter_code
_entity_poly.pdbx_strand_id
1 'polypeptide(L)'
;MAKLYIVPTPIGNLDDITLRAVNVLREVDFILAEDTRTTSFLLKHLGIEQKLRSHHKFNEHATVEMVAGAIAAGRNAALVSDAGTPGISDPGFLLVRTCVEAGIEVETLPGATALIPALVQSGFPCDRFCFEGFLPQKKGRMKQLQALAGEERTMIFYESPYRVVRCLEQFAEVFGEDRRVSVSREITKKFEQTVRGTVAEVLGHFRTTEPKGEFVIVVAGKPKVRRVREDGAE
;
A
#
# COMPACT_ATOMS: atom_id res chain seq x y z
N MET A 1 -13.71 12.40 -24.14
CA MET A 1 -13.68 10.92 -24.25
C MET A 1 -13.95 10.34 -22.88
N ALA A 2 -14.58 9.18 -22.78
CA ALA A 2 -14.75 8.49 -21.51
C ALA A 2 -13.43 7.92 -21.03
N LYS A 3 -13.27 7.77 -19.70
CA LYS A 3 -12.02 7.35 -19.08
C LYS A 3 -12.23 6.43 -17.86
N LEU A 4 -11.16 5.77 -17.48
CA LEU A 4 -11.06 5.04 -16.22
C LEU A 4 -10.47 5.96 -15.16
N TYR A 5 -11.19 6.15 -14.04
CA TYR A 5 -10.67 6.80 -12.86
C TYR A 5 -10.18 5.77 -11.84
N ILE A 6 -8.96 5.92 -11.35
CA ILE A 6 -8.45 5.19 -10.20
C ILE A 6 -8.64 6.08 -8.99
N VAL A 7 -9.50 5.66 -8.07
CA VAL A 7 -9.96 6.51 -6.96
C VAL A 7 -9.53 5.91 -5.64
N PRO A 8 -8.53 6.50 -4.96
CA PRO A 8 -8.16 6.12 -3.61
C PRO A 8 -9.31 6.31 -2.62
N THR A 9 -9.51 5.34 -1.74
CA THR A 9 -10.51 5.34 -0.68
C THR A 9 -9.84 5.45 0.70
N PRO A 10 -10.54 5.90 1.74
CA PRO A 10 -9.99 6.01 3.08
C PRO A 10 -9.42 4.69 3.61
N ILE A 11 -8.32 4.77 4.36
CA ILE A 11 -7.68 3.60 4.98
C ILE A 11 -8.12 3.35 6.42
N GLY A 12 -9.12 4.10 6.90
CA GLY A 12 -9.66 3.94 8.24
C GLY A 12 -10.44 5.15 8.75
N ASN A 13 -10.04 6.36 8.38
CA ASN A 13 -10.77 7.59 8.67
C ASN A 13 -11.49 8.07 7.41
N LEU A 14 -12.82 8.15 7.45
CA LEU A 14 -13.63 8.52 6.29
C LEU A 14 -13.36 9.96 5.82
N ASP A 15 -12.85 10.83 6.68
CA ASP A 15 -12.51 12.22 6.35
C ASP A 15 -11.25 12.33 5.47
N ASP A 16 -10.48 11.25 5.33
CA ASP A 16 -9.31 11.22 4.45
C ASP A 16 -9.66 11.10 2.95
N ILE A 17 -10.94 11.03 2.60
CA ILE A 17 -11.38 11.07 1.20
C ILE A 17 -11.24 12.49 0.63
N THR A 18 -10.73 12.61 -0.59
CA THR A 18 -10.63 13.93 -1.22
C THR A 18 -11.98 14.37 -1.79
N LEU A 19 -12.24 15.69 -1.78
CA LEU A 19 -13.44 16.26 -2.44
C LEU A 19 -13.52 15.86 -3.91
N ARG A 20 -12.39 15.78 -4.59
CA ARG A 20 -12.34 15.35 -6.00
C ARG A 20 -12.75 13.89 -6.15
N ALA A 21 -12.33 13.00 -5.26
CA ALA A 21 -12.76 11.61 -5.26
C ALA A 21 -14.29 11.52 -5.11
N VAL A 22 -14.86 12.26 -4.16
CA VAL A 22 -16.33 12.33 -3.95
C VAL A 22 -17.06 12.77 -5.21
N ASN A 23 -16.59 13.80 -5.91
CA ASN A 23 -17.20 14.29 -7.13
C ASN A 23 -17.12 13.25 -8.27
N VAL A 24 -15.96 12.64 -8.47
CA VAL A 24 -15.77 11.58 -9.48
C VAL A 24 -16.70 10.41 -9.21
N LEU A 25 -16.81 9.95 -7.95
CA LEU A 25 -17.69 8.84 -7.59
C LEU A 25 -19.18 9.15 -7.82
N ARG A 26 -19.59 10.43 -7.80
CA ARG A 26 -20.95 10.86 -8.16
C ARG A 26 -21.22 10.90 -9.66
N GLU A 27 -20.20 11.21 -10.46
CA GLU A 27 -20.34 11.55 -11.88
C GLU A 27 -20.12 10.38 -12.84
N VAL A 28 -19.40 9.32 -12.40
CA VAL A 28 -19.13 8.15 -13.25
C VAL A 28 -20.40 7.33 -13.51
N ASP A 29 -20.42 6.59 -14.63
CA ASP A 29 -21.55 5.71 -14.99
C ASP A 29 -21.64 4.45 -14.12
N PHE A 30 -20.51 3.99 -13.58
CA PHE A 30 -20.45 2.84 -12.66
C PHE A 30 -19.13 2.83 -11.90
N ILE A 31 -19.14 2.15 -10.75
CA ILE A 31 -17.98 1.96 -9.90
C ILE A 31 -17.62 0.46 -9.85
N LEU A 32 -16.35 0.18 -10.05
CA LEU A 32 -15.74 -1.14 -9.86
C LEU A 32 -15.18 -1.23 -8.44
N ALA A 33 -15.61 -2.22 -7.68
CA ALA A 33 -15.27 -2.39 -6.28
C ALA A 33 -14.70 -3.78 -6.01
N GLU A 34 -13.67 -3.85 -5.17
CA GLU A 34 -13.12 -5.12 -4.70
C GLU A 34 -14.16 -5.86 -3.85
N ASP A 35 -14.64 -5.24 -2.77
CA ASP A 35 -15.84 -5.67 -2.05
C ASP A 35 -16.94 -4.61 -2.16
N THR A 36 -18.03 -4.98 -2.84
CA THR A 36 -19.17 -4.06 -3.05
C THR A 36 -19.86 -3.67 -1.73
N ARG A 37 -19.71 -4.45 -0.67
CA ARG A 37 -20.30 -4.16 0.66
C ARG A 37 -19.54 -3.02 1.33
N THR A 38 -18.21 -3.08 1.32
CA THR A 38 -17.31 -2.04 1.84
C THR A 38 -17.53 -0.73 1.09
N THR A 39 -17.53 -0.79 -0.24
CA THR A 39 -17.77 0.39 -1.09
C THR A 39 -19.18 0.95 -0.88
N SER A 40 -20.21 0.11 -0.76
CA SER A 40 -21.58 0.56 -0.50
C SER A 40 -21.71 1.32 0.83
N PHE A 41 -20.98 0.88 1.87
CA PHE A 41 -20.91 1.61 3.14
C PHE A 41 -20.33 3.00 2.96
N LEU A 42 -19.19 3.12 2.24
CA LEU A 42 -18.56 4.41 1.94
C LEU A 42 -19.50 5.32 1.15
N LEU A 43 -20.11 4.82 0.07
CA LEU A 43 -21.03 5.61 -0.77
C LEU A 43 -22.24 6.09 0.04
N LYS A 44 -22.80 5.26 0.90
CA LYS A 44 -23.91 5.63 1.80
C LYS A 44 -23.50 6.77 2.75
N HIS A 45 -22.30 6.68 3.33
CA HIS A 45 -21.76 7.75 4.18
C HIS A 45 -21.63 9.08 3.42
N LEU A 46 -21.23 9.04 2.15
CA LEU A 46 -21.06 10.20 1.29
C LEU A 46 -22.35 10.70 0.63
N GLY A 47 -23.48 10.04 0.85
CA GLY A 47 -24.75 10.36 0.20
C GLY A 47 -24.70 10.19 -1.31
N ILE A 48 -24.02 9.14 -1.80
CA ILE A 48 -23.84 8.83 -3.21
C ILE A 48 -24.62 7.56 -3.54
N GLU A 49 -25.47 7.64 -4.58
CA GLU A 49 -26.13 6.49 -5.17
C GLU A 49 -25.51 6.19 -6.53
N GLN A 50 -24.82 5.05 -6.63
CA GLN A 50 -24.13 4.63 -7.84
C GLN A 50 -24.21 3.13 -8.09
N LYS A 51 -24.06 2.74 -9.36
CA LYS A 51 -24.03 1.34 -9.78
C LYS A 51 -22.69 0.72 -9.42
N LEU A 52 -22.70 -0.27 -8.51
CA LEU A 52 -21.53 -1.05 -8.15
C LEU A 52 -21.42 -2.32 -8.99
N ARG A 53 -20.19 -2.64 -9.41
CA ARG A 53 -19.82 -3.90 -10.05
C ARG A 53 -18.63 -4.48 -9.32
N SER A 54 -18.66 -5.78 -9.05
CA SER A 54 -17.54 -6.47 -8.42
C SER A 54 -16.37 -6.60 -9.39
N HIS A 55 -15.16 -6.20 -8.93
CA HIS A 55 -13.90 -6.34 -9.65
C HIS A 55 -12.79 -6.64 -8.64
N HIS A 56 -12.47 -7.93 -8.47
CA HIS A 56 -11.52 -8.42 -7.50
C HIS A 56 -10.57 -9.43 -8.18
N LYS A 57 -9.49 -9.80 -7.53
CA LYS A 57 -8.43 -10.64 -8.10
C LYS A 57 -8.88 -11.98 -8.67
N PHE A 58 -10.05 -12.49 -8.25
CA PHE A 58 -10.58 -13.77 -8.75
C PHE A 58 -11.45 -13.63 -10.02
N ASN A 59 -11.93 -12.41 -10.33
CA ASN A 59 -12.75 -12.17 -11.50
C ASN A 59 -12.16 -11.13 -12.47
N GLU A 60 -11.07 -10.45 -12.12
CA GLU A 60 -10.50 -9.38 -12.97
C GLU A 60 -10.17 -9.87 -14.38
N HIS A 61 -9.57 -11.06 -14.54
CA HIS A 61 -9.29 -11.64 -15.86
C HIS A 61 -10.53 -11.87 -16.72
N ALA A 62 -11.67 -12.19 -16.10
CA ALA A 62 -12.92 -12.42 -16.83
C ALA A 62 -13.69 -11.13 -17.16
N THR A 63 -13.42 -10.06 -16.42
CA THR A 63 -14.20 -8.80 -16.51
C THR A 63 -13.47 -7.67 -17.22
N VAL A 64 -12.16 -7.72 -17.33
CA VAL A 64 -11.31 -6.64 -17.81
C VAL A 64 -11.68 -6.17 -19.23
N GLU A 65 -11.87 -7.10 -20.16
CA GLU A 65 -12.22 -6.79 -21.55
C GLU A 65 -13.61 -6.17 -21.67
N MET A 66 -14.57 -6.69 -20.91
CA MET A 66 -15.93 -6.15 -20.87
C MET A 66 -15.95 -4.71 -20.29
N VAL A 67 -15.14 -4.47 -19.26
CA VAL A 67 -15.03 -3.13 -18.63
C VAL A 67 -14.36 -2.15 -19.60
N ALA A 68 -13.21 -2.53 -20.20
CA ALA A 68 -12.52 -1.69 -21.18
C ALA A 68 -13.43 -1.37 -22.39
N GLY A 69 -14.16 -2.36 -22.90
CA GLY A 69 -15.16 -2.17 -23.96
C GLY A 69 -16.28 -1.20 -23.57
N ALA A 70 -16.76 -1.25 -22.34
CA ALA A 70 -17.78 -0.32 -21.86
C ALA A 70 -17.26 1.12 -21.79
N ILE A 71 -15.99 1.32 -21.41
CA ILE A 71 -15.36 2.65 -21.36
C ILE A 71 -15.11 3.14 -22.81
N ALA A 72 -14.63 2.30 -23.72
CA ALA A 72 -14.45 2.63 -25.11
C ALA A 72 -15.79 3.02 -25.79
N ALA A 73 -16.90 2.44 -25.33
CA ALA A 73 -18.26 2.80 -25.77
C ALA A 73 -18.80 4.11 -25.15
N GLY A 74 -17.97 4.90 -24.45
CA GLY A 74 -18.32 6.23 -23.97
C GLY A 74 -18.79 6.30 -22.51
N ARG A 75 -18.55 5.27 -21.69
CA ARG A 75 -18.96 5.23 -20.29
C ARG A 75 -17.79 5.47 -19.35
N ASN A 76 -17.87 6.47 -18.47
CA ASN A 76 -16.87 6.67 -17.42
C ASN A 76 -16.99 5.61 -16.32
N ALA A 77 -15.85 5.11 -15.86
CA ALA A 77 -15.79 4.16 -14.76
C ALA A 77 -14.81 4.62 -13.67
N ALA A 78 -15.13 4.33 -12.41
CA ALA A 78 -14.18 4.47 -11.32
C ALA A 78 -13.80 3.07 -10.81
N LEU A 79 -12.52 2.86 -10.54
CA LEU A 79 -12.02 1.70 -9.79
C LEU A 79 -11.68 2.15 -8.38
N VAL A 80 -12.20 1.44 -7.38
CA VAL A 80 -11.88 1.60 -5.96
C VAL A 80 -11.40 0.29 -5.38
N SER A 81 -10.56 0.34 -4.34
CA SER A 81 -10.22 -0.79 -3.45
C SER A 81 -10.97 -0.67 -2.12
N ASP A 82 -10.86 -1.67 -1.28
CA ASP A 82 -11.47 -1.64 0.05
C ASP A 82 -10.84 -0.56 0.94
N ALA A 83 -9.55 -0.28 0.76
CA ALA A 83 -8.83 0.76 1.48
C ALA A 83 -7.59 1.23 0.69
N GLY A 84 -7.38 2.52 0.57
CA GLY A 84 -6.20 3.10 -0.08
C GLY A 84 -6.29 3.20 -1.61
N THR A 85 -5.15 3.13 -2.27
CA THR A 85 -5.00 3.35 -3.71
C THR A 85 -5.11 2.02 -4.48
N PRO A 86 -6.10 1.85 -5.37
CA PRO A 86 -6.23 0.65 -6.19
C PRO A 86 -4.96 0.34 -6.99
N GLY A 87 -4.64 -0.94 -7.13
CA GLY A 87 -3.43 -1.41 -7.81
C GLY A 87 -2.17 -1.44 -6.91
N ILE A 88 -2.21 -0.87 -5.71
CA ILE A 88 -1.11 -0.94 -4.73
C ILE A 88 -1.42 -2.03 -3.71
N SER A 89 -0.92 -3.23 -3.95
CA SER A 89 -1.22 -4.48 -3.23
C SER A 89 -2.65 -5.00 -3.39
N ASP A 90 -3.46 -4.32 -4.19
CA ASP A 90 -4.86 -4.61 -4.50
C ASP A 90 -5.06 -4.87 -5.98
N PRO A 91 -6.23 -5.41 -6.42
CA PRO A 91 -6.58 -5.54 -7.84
C PRO A 91 -6.57 -4.19 -8.58
N GLY A 92 -6.35 -4.23 -9.89
CA GLY A 92 -6.44 -3.04 -10.75
C GLY A 92 -5.34 -2.91 -11.79
N PHE A 93 -4.15 -3.49 -11.54
CA PHE A 93 -3.05 -3.41 -12.49
C PHE A 93 -3.44 -3.93 -13.89
N LEU A 94 -4.14 -5.07 -13.95
CA LEU A 94 -4.55 -5.66 -15.22
C LEU A 94 -5.52 -4.75 -15.99
N LEU A 95 -6.51 -4.18 -15.31
CA LEU A 95 -7.47 -3.26 -15.92
C LEU A 95 -6.78 -1.98 -16.41
N VAL A 96 -5.92 -1.37 -15.61
CA VAL A 96 -5.15 -0.18 -15.99
C VAL A 96 -4.32 -0.47 -17.23
N ARG A 97 -3.58 -1.58 -17.25
CA ARG A 97 -2.77 -2.00 -18.39
C ARG A 97 -3.62 -2.17 -19.66
N THR A 98 -4.74 -2.89 -19.57
CA THR A 98 -5.63 -3.10 -20.72
C THR A 98 -6.20 -1.79 -21.25
N CYS A 99 -6.61 -0.88 -20.37
CA CYS A 99 -7.09 0.44 -20.80
C CYS A 99 -6.00 1.25 -21.51
N VAL A 100 -4.77 1.27 -20.97
CA VAL A 100 -3.64 1.96 -21.59
C VAL A 100 -3.30 1.37 -22.96
N GLU A 101 -3.23 0.03 -23.08
CA GLU A 101 -2.97 -0.68 -24.34
C GLU A 101 -4.07 -0.44 -25.38
N ALA A 102 -5.32 -0.23 -24.94
CA ALA A 102 -6.46 0.10 -25.80
C ALA A 102 -6.60 1.61 -26.12
N GLY A 103 -5.67 2.46 -25.66
CA GLY A 103 -5.73 3.91 -25.87
C GLY A 103 -6.85 4.60 -25.08
N ILE A 104 -7.39 3.95 -24.05
CA ILE A 104 -8.37 4.54 -23.13
C ILE A 104 -7.62 5.39 -22.09
N GLU A 105 -8.10 6.61 -21.89
CA GLU A 105 -7.54 7.52 -20.89
C GLU A 105 -7.73 6.94 -19.48
N VAL A 106 -6.63 6.89 -18.71
CA VAL A 106 -6.63 6.49 -17.29
C VAL A 106 -6.20 7.69 -16.45
N GLU A 107 -7.03 8.05 -15.48
CA GLU A 107 -6.76 9.16 -14.57
C GLU A 107 -6.72 8.64 -13.14
N THR A 108 -5.53 8.70 -12.52
CA THR A 108 -5.34 8.32 -11.10
C THR A 108 -5.42 9.57 -10.22
N LEU A 109 -6.35 9.57 -9.27
CA LEU A 109 -6.48 10.66 -8.32
C LEU A 109 -5.44 10.55 -7.20
N PRO A 110 -4.83 11.66 -6.75
CA PRO A 110 -4.13 11.69 -5.47
C PRO A 110 -5.09 11.34 -4.31
N GLY A 111 -4.61 10.58 -3.34
CA GLY A 111 -5.46 10.23 -2.20
C GLY A 111 -4.79 9.34 -1.17
N ALA A 112 -5.60 8.73 -0.32
CA ALA A 112 -5.15 7.95 0.82
C ALA A 112 -4.30 6.74 0.42
N THR A 113 -3.23 6.53 1.16
CA THR A 113 -2.38 5.34 1.10
C THR A 113 -1.64 5.19 2.42
N ALA A 114 -1.43 3.96 2.89
CA ALA A 114 -0.76 3.74 4.18
C ALA A 114 0.77 3.90 4.09
N LEU A 115 1.36 3.61 2.93
CA LEU A 115 2.82 3.58 2.77
C LEU A 115 3.48 4.96 2.94
N ILE A 116 2.89 6.03 2.43
CA ILE A 116 3.47 7.38 2.49
C ILE A 116 3.42 7.96 3.91
N PRO A 117 2.30 7.95 4.64
CA PRO A 117 2.30 8.37 6.05
C PRO A 117 3.28 7.58 6.90
N ALA A 118 3.34 6.24 6.74
CA ALA A 118 4.30 5.41 7.46
C ALA A 118 5.76 5.78 7.14
N LEU A 119 6.08 6.02 5.87
CA LEU A 119 7.42 6.45 5.45
C LEU A 119 7.80 7.79 6.08
N VAL A 120 6.94 8.80 5.96
CA VAL A 120 7.22 10.14 6.48
C VAL A 120 7.38 10.10 8.00
N GLN A 121 6.48 9.45 8.72
CA GLN A 121 6.55 9.39 10.18
C GLN A 121 7.65 8.44 10.70
N SER A 122 8.28 7.61 9.85
CA SER A 122 9.43 6.80 10.26
C SER A 122 10.64 7.64 10.67
N GLY A 123 10.79 8.82 10.07
CA GLY A 123 11.96 9.69 10.21
C GLY A 123 13.18 9.18 9.45
N PHE A 124 13.03 8.20 8.56
CA PHE A 124 14.11 7.73 7.68
C PHE A 124 14.15 8.53 6.37
N PRO A 125 15.25 8.49 5.61
CA PRO A 125 15.34 9.13 4.30
C PRO A 125 14.19 8.70 3.39
N CYS A 126 13.48 9.68 2.82
CA CYS A 126 12.30 9.45 1.98
C CYS A 126 12.46 9.96 0.53
N ASP A 127 13.64 10.48 0.19
CA ASP A 127 14.01 10.90 -1.17
C ASP A 127 14.11 9.73 -2.14
N ARG A 128 14.54 8.56 -1.64
CA ARG A 128 14.64 7.31 -2.40
C ARG A 128 14.25 6.14 -1.50
N PHE A 129 13.24 5.38 -1.91
CA PHE A 129 12.75 4.23 -1.15
C PHE A 129 12.30 3.09 -2.08
N CYS A 130 12.13 1.90 -1.52
CA CYS A 130 11.55 0.74 -2.19
C CYS A 130 10.26 0.35 -1.48
N PHE A 131 9.20 0.12 -2.24
CA PHE A 131 7.98 -0.50 -1.73
C PHE A 131 7.98 -1.97 -2.10
N GLU A 132 8.05 -2.83 -1.09
CA GLU A 132 8.13 -4.30 -1.22
C GLU A 132 6.77 -4.98 -1.01
N GLY A 133 5.76 -4.22 -0.53
CA GLY A 133 4.43 -4.74 -0.28
C GLY A 133 4.40 -5.88 0.74
N PHE A 134 3.52 -6.85 0.52
CA PHE A 134 3.46 -8.06 1.34
C PHE A 134 4.50 -9.09 0.90
N LEU A 135 5.39 -9.46 1.79
CA LEU A 135 6.32 -10.57 1.55
C LEU A 135 5.58 -11.89 1.30
N PRO A 136 6.09 -12.80 0.46
CA PRO A 136 5.51 -14.11 0.25
C PRO A 136 5.22 -14.83 1.57
N GLN A 137 4.08 -15.50 1.67
CA GLN A 137 3.68 -16.15 2.93
C GLN A 137 4.51 -17.38 3.26
N LYS A 138 5.01 -18.09 2.26
CA LYS A 138 5.74 -19.36 2.41
C LYS A 138 7.00 -19.37 1.53
N LYS A 139 6.92 -20.03 0.35
CA LYS A 139 8.05 -20.19 -0.57
C LYS A 139 8.52 -18.84 -1.13
N GLY A 140 9.83 -18.65 -1.14
CA GLY A 140 10.45 -17.44 -1.69
C GLY A 140 10.66 -16.28 -0.71
N ARG A 141 10.01 -16.29 0.47
CA ARG A 141 10.10 -15.19 1.45
C ARG A 141 11.54 -14.90 1.88
N MET A 142 12.26 -15.91 2.37
CA MET A 142 13.67 -15.73 2.81
C MET A 142 14.59 -15.34 1.65
N LYS A 143 14.37 -15.91 0.45
CA LYS A 143 15.13 -15.53 -0.74
C LYS A 143 14.96 -14.05 -1.08
N GLN A 144 13.73 -13.52 -1.01
CA GLN A 144 13.46 -12.09 -1.24
C GLN A 144 14.14 -11.25 -0.16
N LEU A 145 14.02 -11.60 1.12
CA LEU A 145 14.68 -10.88 2.20
C LEU A 145 16.21 -10.86 2.04
N GLN A 146 16.82 -12.00 1.71
CA GLN A 146 18.26 -12.09 1.46
C GLN A 146 18.71 -11.19 0.29
N ALA A 147 17.90 -11.08 -0.77
CA ALA A 147 18.19 -10.18 -1.88
C ALA A 147 18.15 -8.71 -1.44
N LEU A 148 17.36 -8.36 -0.42
CA LEU A 148 17.25 -7.02 0.15
C LEU A 148 18.27 -6.72 1.25
N ALA A 149 19.10 -7.67 1.67
CA ALA A 149 20.07 -7.49 2.75
C ALA A 149 21.06 -6.33 2.50
N GLY A 150 21.41 -6.08 1.23
CA GLY A 150 22.30 -5.03 0.78
C GLY A 150 21.60 -3.71 0.40
N GLU A 151 20.27 -3.62 0.48
CA GLU A 151 19.54 -2.43 0.03
C GLU A 151 19.90 -1.19 0.86
N GLU A 152 20.33 -0.12 0.18
CA GLU A 152 20.75 1.15 0.81
C GLU A 152 19.59 2.16 0.94
N ARG A 153 18.49 1.96 0.21
CA ARG A 153 17.29 2.80 0.28
C ARG A 153 16.40 2.36 1.43
N THR A 154 15.59 3.26 1.92
CA THR A 154 14.50 2.92 2.86
C THR A 154 13.55 1.92 2.20
N MET A 155 13.20 0.85 2.91
CA MET A 155 12.29 -0.21 2.44
C MET A 155 10.98 -0.16 3.18
N ILE A 156 9.86 -0.39 2.49
CA ILE A 156 8.51 -0.36 3.08
C ILE A 156 7.82 -1.69 2.81
N PHE A 157 7.30 -2.31 3.87
CA PHE A 157 6.58 -3.57 3.81
C PHE A 157 5.19 -3.42 4.42
N TYR A 158 4.20 -4.10 3.84
CA TYR A 158 2.92 -4.35 4.49
C TYR A 158 2.97 -5.69 5.21
N GLU A 159 2.35 -5.78 6.38
CA GLU A 159 2.29 -7.06 7.09
C GLU A 159 1.01 -7.19 7.91
N SER A 160 0.57 -8.42 8.10
CA SER A 160 -0.60 -8.73 8.92
C SER A 160 -0.22 -8.88 10.39
N PRO A 161 -1.17 -8.68 11.33
CA PRO A 161 -0.90 -8.85 12.76
C PRO A 161 -0.41 -10.26 13.12
N TYR A 162 -0.86 -11.27 12.38
CA TYR A 162 -0.47 -12.67 12.61
C TYR A 162 0.99 -12.99 12.23
N ARG A 163 1.65 -12.10 11.50
CA ARG A 163 2.99 -12.35 10.95
C ARG A 163 4.03 -11.29 11.32
N VAL A 164 3.62 -10.18 11.94
CA VAL A 164 4.54 -9.07 12.23
C VAL A 164 5.71 -9.50 13.12
N VAL A 165 5.47 -10.30 14.16
CA VAL A 165 6.52 -10.82 15.05
C VAL A 165 7.51 -11.68 14.25
N ARG A 166 7.00 -12.67 13.50
CA ARG A 166 7.84 -13.51 12.65
C ARG A 166 8.59 -12.70 11.58
N CYS A 167 7.97 -11.66 11.04
CA CYS A 167 8.61 -10.78 10.07
C CYS A 167 9.81 -10.06 10.70
N LEU A 168 9.66 -9.53 11.91
CA LEU A 168 10.74 -8.87 12.64
C LEU A 168 11.85 -9.85 13.04
N GLU A 169 11.53 -11.09 13.40
CA GLU A 169 12.54 -12.15 13.63
C GLU A 169 13.38 -12.42 12.38
N GLN A 170 12.74 -12.50 11.22
CA GLN A 170 13.42 -12.67 9.95
C GLN A 170 14.23 -11.41 9.55
N PHE A 171 13.77 -10.22 9.92
CA PHE A 171 14.55 -9.00 9.73
C PHE A 171 15.80 -8.98 10.62
N ALA A 172 15.70 -9.45 11.87
CA ALA A 172 16.87 -9.61 12.74
C ALA A 172 17.90 -10.56 12.13
N GLU A 173 17.44 -11.71 11.60
CA GLU A 173 18.29 -12.70 10.95
C GLU A 173 19.01 -12.16 9.70
N VAL A 174 18.29 -11.42 8.83
CA VAL A 174 18.79 -11.03 7.50
C VAL A 174 19.41 -9.64 7.48
N PHE A 175 18.81 -8.68 8.18
CA PHE A 175 19.26 -7.28 8.18
C PHE A 175 20.13 -6.93 9.38
N GLY A 176 20.10 -7.78 10.42
CA GLY A 176 20.77 -7.58 11.72
C GLY A 176 19.86 -6.93 12.76
N GLU A 177 20.13 -7.26 14.03
CA GLU A 177 19.35 -6.81 15.19
C GLU A 177 19.40 -5.28 15.37
N ASP A 178 20.52 -4.65 15.00
CA ASP A 178 20.74 -3.20 15.12
C ASP A 178 20.12 -2.38 13.98
N ARG A 179 19.58 -3.03 12.94
CA ARG A 179 18.94 -2.33 11.84
C ARG A 179 17.75 -1.51 12.37
N ARG A 180 17.71 -0.23 12.00
CA ARG A 180 16.62 0.68 12.43
C ARG A 180 15.34 0.35 11.69
N VAL A 181 14.23 0.30 12.43
CA VAL A 181 12.89 0.07 11.90
C VAL A 181 11.87 1.00 12.54
N SER A 182 10.80 1.28 11.83
CA SER A 182 9.60 1.95 12.31
C SER A 182 8.40 1.09 11.94
N VAL A 183 7.61 0.70 12.90
CA VAL A 183 6.42 -0.14 12.72
C VAL A 183 5.20 0.68 13.09
N SER A 184 4.39 1.02 12.08
CA SER A 184 3.14 1.74 12.25
C SER A 184 1.97 0.77 12.11
N ARG A 185 1.00 0.86 13.01
CA ARG A 185 -0.24 0.09 12.95
C ARG A 185 -1.44 0.99 12.95
N GLU A 186 -2.53 0.55 12.32
CA GLU A 186 -3.83 1.21 12.36
C GLU A 186 -3.75 2.72 12.04
N ILE A 187 -2.94 3.08 11.03
CA ILE A 187 -2.74 4.47 10.62
C ILE A 187 -4.10 5.13 10.33
N THR A 188 -4.29 6.37 10.84
CA THR A 188 -5.53 7.16 10.77
C THR A 188 -6.73 6.60 11.56
N LYS A 189 -6.59 5.43 12.21
CA LYS A 189 -7.64 4.80 13.01
C LYS A 189 -7.49 5.13 14.51
N LYS A 190 -8.51 4.82 15.30
CA LYS A 190 -8.55 5.07 16.76
C LYS A 190 -7.34 4.52 17.55
N PHE A 191 -6.77 3.41 17.10
CA PHE A 191 -5.67 2.74 17.77
C PHE A 191 -4.35 2.86 17.01
N GLU A 192 -4.18 3.98 16.28
CA GLU A 192 -2.93 4.29 15.63
C GLU A 192 -1.77 4.30 16.61
N GLN A 193 -0.70 3.63 16.24
CA GLN A 193 0.53 3.58 17.02
C GLN A 193 1.72 3.40 16.09
N THR A 194 2.84 4.09 16.41
CA THR A 194 4.10 3.87 15.73
C THR A 194 5.20 3.59 16.75
N VAL A 195 5.85 2.42 16.62
CA VAL A 195 6.98 2.00 17.44
C VAL A 195 8.25 2.07 16.61
N ARG A 196 9.27 2.77 17.12
CA ARG A 196 10.56 3.00 16.44
C ARG A 196 11.70 2.50 17.31
N GLY A 197 12.73 1.95 16.67
CA GLY A 197 13.92 1.47 17.37
C GLY A 197 14.81 0.65 16.45
N THR A 198 15.66 -0.17 17.04
CA THR A 198 16.31 -1.28 16.36
C THR A 198 15.34 -2.42 16.14
N VAL A 199 15.64 -3.34 15.24
CA VAL A 199 14.82 -4.54 15.04
C VAL A 199 14.66 -5.31 16.35
N ALA A 200 15.72 -5.44 17.15
CA ALA A 200 15.68 -6.13 18.45
C ALA A 200 14.70 -5.45 19.43
N GLU A 201 14.78 -4.12 19.58
CA GLU A 201 13.90 -3.36 20.47
C GLU A 201 12.43 -3.47 20.06
N VAL A 202 12.13 -3.29 18.79
CA VAL A 202 10.77 -3.35 18.24
C VAL A 202 10.21 -4.77 18.29
N LEU A 203 11.04 -5.80 18.03
CA LEU A 203 10.67 -7.20 18.21
C LEU A 203 10.32 -7.51 19.67
N GLY A 204 11.13 -7.01 20.62
CA GLY A 204 10.87 -7.12 22.05
C GLY A 204 9.50 -6.55 22.43
N HIS A 205 9.15 -5.38 21.92
CA HIS A 205 7.86 -4.75 22.14
C HIS A 205 6.69 -5.64 21.65
N PHE A 206 6.75 -6.14 20.41
CA PHE A 206 5.66 -6.95 19.85
C PHE A 206 5.62 -8.40 20.35
N ARG A 207 6.63 -8.89 21.03
CA ARG A 207 6.58 -10.17 21.78
C ARG A 207 5.80 -10.05 23.08
N THR A 208 5.76 -8.86 23.68
CA THR A 208 5.04 -8.60 24.94
C THR A 208 3.66 -7.98 24.74
N THR A 209 3.41 -7.39 23.56
CA THR A 209 2.14 -6.75 23.23
C THR A 209 1.52 -7.46 22.03
N GLU A 210 0.33 -8.04 22.20
CA GLU A 210 -0.37 -8.75 21.12
C GLU A 210 -0.61 -7.84 19.90
N PRO A 211 -0.05 -8.16 18.72
CA PRO A 211 -0.26 -7.36 17.52
C PRO A 211 -1.71 -7.44 17.03
N LYS A 212 -2.36 -6.28 16.83
CA LYS A 212 -3.72 -6.17 16.29
C LYS A 212 -3.77 -5.11 15.20
N GLY A 213 -4.63 -5.33 14.18
CA GLY A 213 -4.83 -4.39 13.08
C GLY A 213 -3.86 -4.59 11.92
N GLU A 214 -3.70 -3.58 11.09
CA GLU A 214 -2.89 -3.58 9.88
C GLU A 214 -1.57 -2.86 10.13
N PHE A 215 -0.50 -3.41 9.57
CA PHE A 215 0.86 -2.95 9.85
C PHE A 215 1.57 -2.47 8.59
N VAL A 216 2.29 -1.36 8.73
CA VAL A 216 3.32 -0.92 7.78
C VAL A 216 4.65 -0.92 8.50
N ILE A 217 5.63 -1.64 7.97
CA ILE A 217 6.99 -1.72 8.50
C ILE A 217 7.91 -0.95 7.56
N VAL A 218 8.58 0.06 8.09
CA VAL A 218 9.60 0.83 7.37
C VAL A 218 10.96 0.46 7.93
N VAL A 219 11.86 -0.01 7.07
CA VAL A 219 13.21 -0.44 7.43
C VAL A 219 14.21 0.55 6.84
N ALA A 220 15.11 1.07 7.66
CA ALA A 220 16.19 1.92 7.17
C ALA A 220 17.10 1.17 6.20
N GLY A 221 17.60 1.83 5.18
CA GLY A 221 18.60 1.28 4.27
C GLY A 221 19.86 0.81 5.01
N LYS A 222 20.66 -0.04 4.36
CA LYS A 222 21.96 -0.47 4.89
C LYS A 222 22.87 0.75 5.08
N PRO A 223 23.44 0.95 6.28
CA PRO A 223 24.36 2.05 6.50
C PRO A 223 25.56 1.96 5.57
N LYS A 224 25.91 3.08 4.95
CA LYS A 224 27.17 3.17 4.20
C LYS A 224 28.34 3.08 5.18
N VAL A 225 29.23 2.14 4.98
CA VAL A 225 30.50 2.09 5.71
C VAL A 225 31.28 3.36 5.35
N ARG A 226 31.39 4.30 6.29
CA ARG A 226 32.33 5.44 6.11
C ARG A 226 33.73 4.85 6.04
N ARG A 227 34.36 4.90 4.87
CA ARG A 227 35.81 4.72 4.80
C ARG A 227 36.42 5.85 5.64
N VAL A 228 36.98 5.50 6.78
CA VAL A 228 37.90 6.39 7.50
C VAL A 228 39.01 6.67 6.51
N ARG A 229 39.12 7.92 6.06
CA ARG A 229 40.35 8.36 5.41
C ARG A 229 41.42 8.28 6.50
N GLU A 230 42.35 7.36 6.35
CA GLU A 230 43.63 7.47 7.03
C GLU A 230 44.28 8.70 6.44
N ASP A 231 44.10 9.86 7.07
CA ASP A 231 44.90 11.03 6.79
C ASP A 231 46.30 10.66 7.23
N GLY A 232 47.12 10.29 6.24
CA GLY A 232 48.54 9.99 6.43
C GLY A 232 49.21 11.19 7.06
N ALA A 233 49.83 10.93 8.21
CA ALA A 233 50.86 11.80 8.77
C ALA A 233 52.03 11.86 7.77
N GLU A 234 52.29 13.05 7.28
CA GLU A 234 53.63 13.51 6.87
C GLU A 234 53.97 14.76 7.68
#